data_a26f71b5bbc221cc639659fb24486949
#
_entry.id   a26f71b5bbc221cc639659fb24486949
#
_cell.length_a   1.000
_cell.length_b   1.000
_cell.length_c   1.000
_cell.angle_alpha   90.00
_cell.angle_beta   90.00
_cell.angle_gamma   90.00
#
_symmetry.space_group_name_H-M   'P 1'
#
loop_
_entity.id
_entity.type
_entity.pdbx_description
1 polymer ?
#
loop_
_entity_poly.entity_id
_entity_poly.type
_entity_poly.pdbx_seq_one_letter_code
_entity_poly.pdbx_strand_id
1 'polypeptide(L)'
;MEQIILKNIRSYAYHGCLTEETAIGSDYRTDLKISADLKKSMLSDALQDTVDYVHLNRIVKEEMGIPAKLLENVAARIVKRIFDELPEVQKVTLKVAKINPPIGGDVESVSVKIKQERFG
;
A
#
# COMPACT_ATOMS: atom_id res chain seq x y z
N MET A 1 8.83 -9.95 -15.63
CA MET A 1 9.57 -9.33 -14.50
C MET A 1 9.06 -9.94 -13.22
N GLU A 2 9.95 -10.16 -12.25
CA GLU A 2 9.57 -10.78 -10.99
C GLU A 2 8.75 -9.82 -10.12
N GLN A 3 8.06 -10.37 -9.13
CA GLN A 3 7.17 -9.60 -8.28
C GLN A 3 7.43 -9.92 -6.81
N ILE A 4 7.29 -8.91 -5.96
CA ILE A 4 7.22 -9.06 -4.50
C ILE A 4 5.80 -8.68 -4.09
N ILE A 5 5.17 -9.55 -3.30
CA ILE A 5 3.77 -9.40 -2.91
C ILE A 5 3.66 -9.42 -1.39
N LEU A 6 3.13 -8.33 -0.82
CA LEU A 6 2.75 -8.27 0.58
C LEU A 6 1.22 -8.34 0.62
N LYS A 7 0.73 -9.45 1.14
CA LYS A 7 -0.71 -9.73 1.15
C LYS A 7 -1.30 -9.43 2.52
N ASN A 8 -2.40 -8.69 2.51
CA ASN A 8 -3.21 -8.48 3.70
C ASN A 8 -2.43 -7.82 4.85
N ILE A 9 -1.78 -6.71 4.55
CA ILE A 9 -1.14 -5.87 5.58
C ILE A 9 -2.25 -5.25 6.41
N ARG A 10 -2.31 -5.63 7.69
CA ARG A 10 -3.35 -5.17 8.61
C ARG A 10 -2.92 -3.91 9.32
N SER A 11 -3.80 -2.95 9.40
CA SER A 11 -3.57 -1.72 10.16
C SER A 11 -4.86 -1.20 10.75
N TYR A 12 -4.74 -0.36 11.78
CA TYR A 12 -5.83 0.42 12.32
C TYR A 12 -5.52 1.88 12.04
N ALA A 13 -6.46 2.59 11.41
CA ALA A 13 -6.19 3.94 10.93
C ALA A 13 -7.46 4.82 10.97
N TYR A 14 -7.29 6.11 10.65
CA TYR A 14 -8.29 7.15 10.90
C TYR A 14 -8.58 7.94 9.63
N HIS A 15 -8.77 7.24 8.50
CA HIS A 15 -9.13 7.87 7.23
C HIS A 15 -10.63 8.01 7.11
N GLY A 16 -11.08 9.11 6.53
CA GLY A 16 -12.48 9.34 6.22
C GLY A 16 -12.86 10.80 6.32
N CYS A 17 -14.08 11.11 5.85
CA CYS A 17 -14.65 12.46 5.84
C CYS A 17 -15.54 12.73 7.06
N LEU A 18 -16.07 11.67 7.68
CA LEU A 18 -16.97 11.81 8.84
C LEU A 18 -16.15 11.99 10.12
N THR A 19 -16.64 12.81 11.03
CA THR A 19 -15.99 13.05 12.32
C THR A 19 -15.79 11.75 13.10
N GLU A 20 -16.78 10.85 13.05
CA GLU A 20 -16.72 9.55 13.73
C GLU A 20 -15.59 8.68 13.18
N GLU A 21 -15.35 8.70 11.87
CA GLU A 21 -14.26 7.95 11.25
C GLU A 21 -12.89 8.42 11.71
N THR A 22 -12.73 9.74 11.87
CA THR A 22 -11.45 10.32 12.31
C THR A 22 -11.23 10.20 13.81
N ALA A 23 -12.29 10.08 14.61
CA ALA A 23 -12.21 9.97 16.05
C ALA A 23 -12.06 8.50 16.52
N ILE A 24 -12.78 7.58 15.89
CA ILE A 24 -12.85 6.17 16.32
C ILE A 24 -11.88 5.30 15.55
N GLY A 25 -11.71 5.57 14.26
CA GLY A 25 -10.86 4.76 13.37
C GLY A 25 -11.56 3.51 12.85
N SER A 26 -10.83 2.73 12.08
CA SER A 26 -11.31 1.50 11.45
C SER A 26 -10.16 0.54 11.21
N ASP A 27 -10.51 -0.73 11.01
CA ASP A 27 -9.57 -1.73 10.50
C ASP A 27 -9.39 -1.56 9.00
N TYR A 28 -8.15 -1.68 8.55
CA TYR A 28 -7.79 -1.61 7.13
C TYR A 28 -6.99 -2.84 6.73
N ARG A 29 -7.07 -3.16 5.43
CA ARG A 29 -6.26 -4.20 4.79
C ARG A 29 -5.60 -3.59 3.56
N THR A 30 -4.29 -3.79 3.43
CA THR A 30 -3.55 -3.30 2.26
C THR A 30 -2.89 -4.49 1.57
N ASP A 31 -3.09 -4.59 0.26
CA ASP A 31 -2.40 -5.55 -0.59
C ASP A 31 -1.48 -4.78 -1.52
N LEU A 32 -0.23 -5.17 -1.53
CA LEU A 32 0.81 -4.50 -2.30
C LEU A 32 1.54 -5.53 -3.17
N LYS A 33 1.65 -5.23 -4.46
CA LYS A 33 2.45 -6.01 -5.40
C LYS A 33 3.34 -5.05 -6.16
N ILE A 34 4.65 -5.30 -6.14
CA ILE A 34 5.60 -4.54 -6.95
C ILE A 34 6.26 -5.47 -7.97
N SER A 35 6.62 -4.91 -9.11
CA SER A 35 7.41 -5.59 -10.14
C SER A 35 8.78 -4.95 -10.22
N ALA A 36 9.81 -5.78 -10.21
CA ALA A 36 11.20 -5.37 -10.33
C ALA A 36 12.01 -6.50 -10.93
N ASP A 37 13.16 -6.19 -11.51
CA ASP A 37 14.10 -7.22 -11.95
C ASP A 37 14.86 -7.74 -10.73
N LEU A 38 14.60 -8.96 -10.32
CA LEU A 38 15.22 -9.60 -9.17
C LEU A 38 16.29 -10.64 -9.55
N LYS A 39 16.69 -10.68 -10.82
CA LYS A 39 17.65 -11.70 -11.29
C LYS A 39 18.97 -11.64 -10.53
N LYS A 40 19.45 -10.44 -10.22
CA LYS A 40 20.71 -10.28 -9.49
C LYS A 40 20.64 -10.86 -8.09
N SER A 41 19.57 -10.57 -7.34
CA SER A 41 19.39 -11.10 -5.98
C SER A 41 19.12 -12.61 -5.99
N MET A 42 18.47 -13.12 -7.04
CA MET A 42 18.27 -14.56 -7.21
C MET A 42 19.59 -15.33 -7.28
N LEU A 43 20.64 -14.69 -7.76
CA LEU A 43 21.97 -15.31 -7.89
C LEU A 43 22.87 -14.98 -6.71
N SER A 44 22.83 -13.75 -6.22
CA SER A 44 23.78 -13.26 -5.19
C SER A 44 23.35 -13.60 -3.77
N ASP A 45 22.06 -13.78 -3.55
CA ASP A 45 21.47 -13.94 -2.21
C ASP A 45 21.82 -12.75 -1.29
N ALA A 46 21.99 -11.57 -1.87
CA ALA A 46 22.40 -10.36 -1.14
C ALA A 46 21.23 -9.37 -1.04
N LEU A 47 20.99 -8.86 0.16
CA LEU A 47 19.88 -7.92 0.42
C LEU A 47 20.00 -6.64 -0.41
N GLN A 48 21.21 -6.14 -0.63
CA GLN A 48 21.42 -4.91 -1.40
C GLN A 48 21.07 -5.06 -2.89
N ASP A 49 20.87 -6.28 -3.37
CA ASP A 49 20.56 -6.56 -4.77
C ASP A 49 19.05 -6.74 -5.01
N THR A 50 18.24 -6.63 -3.99
CA THR A 50 16.79 -6.80 -4.09
C THR A 50 16.03 -5.54 -3.70
N VAL A 51 14.70 -5.58 -3.84
CA VAL A 51 13.80 -4.62 -3.21
C VAL A 51 13.44 -5.18 -1.83
N ASP A 52 13.81 -4.45 -0.78
CA ASP A 52 13.59 -4.88 0.59
C ASP A 52 12.11 -4.72 0.99
N TYR A 53 11.42 -5.84 1.23
CA TYR A 53 10.00 -5.76 1.62
C TYR A 53 9.79 -5.20 3.03
N VAL A 54 10.81 -5.17 3.87
CA VAL A 54 10.74 -4.45 5.16
C VAL A 54 10.57 -2.96 4.89
N HIS A 55 11.27 -2.41 3.91
CA HIS A 55 11.12 -1.03 3.47
C HIS A 55 9.73 -0.76 2.89
N LEU A 56 9.23 -1.67 2.05
CA LEU A 56 7.87 -1.57 1.50
C LEU A 56 6.83 -1.52 2.62
N ASN A 57 6.93 -2.42 3.59
CA ASN A 57 5.99 -2.46 4.71
C ASN A 57 6.07 -1.18 5.56
N ARG A 58 7.27 -0.64 5.77
CA ARG A 58 7.46 0.60 6.53
C ARG A 58 6.76 1.78 5.84
N ILE A 59 6.86 1.88 4.51
CA ILE A 59 6.17 2.93 3.76
C ILE A 59 4.66 2.82 3.97
N VAL A 60 4.10 1.63 3.81
CA VAL A 60 2.65 1.41 4.01
C VAL A 60 2.25 1.79 5.43
N LYS A 61 2.99 1.32 6.42
CA LYS A 61 2.69 1.58 7.83
C LYS A 61 2.72 3.07 8.15
N GLU A 62 3.73 3.78 7.69
CA GLU A 62 3.88 5.21 7.97
C GLU A 62 2.80 6.04 7.29
N GLU A 63 2.51 5.77 6.02
CA GLU A 63 1.48 6.52 5.30
C GLU A 63 0.07 6.20 5.81
N MET A 64 -0.21 4.95 6.15
CA MET A 64 -1.50 4.59 6.75
C MET A 64 -1.71 5.29 8.10
N GLY A 65 -0.64 5.64 8.82
CA GLY A 65 -0.71 6.36 10.07
C GLY A 65 -1.01 7.86 9.93
N ILE A 66 -0.97 8.41 8.72
CA ILE A 66 -1.29 9.82 8.45
C ILE A 66 -2.71 9.90 7.92
N PRO A 67 -3.68 10.48 8.67
CA PRO A 67 -5.06 10.52 8.24
C PRO A 67 -5.25 11.21 6.89
N ALA A 68 -6.14 10.66 6.07
CA ALA A 68 -6.58 11.22 4.81
C ALA A 68 -8.11 11.18 4.76
N LYS A 69 -8.72 12.11 4.04
CA LYS A 69 -10.17 12.10 3.85
C LYS A 69 -10.62 10.98 2.91
N LEU A 70 -9.80 10.69 1.90
CA LEU A 70 -10.12 9.74 0.85
C LEU A 70 -9.06 8.63 0.79
N LEU A 71 -9.50 7.38 0.57
CA LEU A 71 -8.59 6.24 0.44
C LEU A 71 -7.64 6.39 -0.74
N GLU A 72 -8.10 6.97 -1.85
CA GLU A 72 -7.25 7.21 -3.02
C GLU A 72 -6.11 8.17 -2.72
N ASN A 73 -6.26 9.09 -1.76
CA ASN A 73 -5.17 9.99 -1.36
C ASN A 73 -4.07 9.22 -0.62
N VAL A 74 -4.41 8.42 0.38
CA VAL A 74 -3.39 7.63 1.08
C VAL A 74 -2.75 6.60 0.15
N ALA A 75 -3.54 5.99 -0.73
CA ALA A 75 -3.03 5.04 -1.71
C ALA A 75 -2.02 5.71 -2.67
N ALA A 76 -2.33 6.90 -3.15
CA ALA A 76 -1.43 7.67 -4.02
C ALA A 76 -0.13 8.05 -3.32
N ARG A 77 -0.20 8.42 -2.03
CA ARG A 77 1.01 8.73 -1.24
C ARG A 77 1.92 7.51 -1.10
N ILE A 78 1.35 6.34 -0.87
CA ILE A 78 2.11 5.09 -0.76
C ILE A 78 2.81 4.79 -2.08
N VAL A 79 2.08 4.83 -3.19
CA VAL A 79 2.64 4.57 -4.53
C VAL A 79 3.77 5.55 -4.86
N LYS A 80 3.55 6.84 -4.59
CA LYS A 80 4.57 7.86 -4.85
C LYS A 80 5.85 7.60 -4.05
N ARG A 81 5.74 7.28 -2.77
CA ARG A 81 6.91 6.99 -1.94
C ARG A 81 7.66 5.76 -2.42
N ILE A 82 6.95 4.72 -2.84
CA ILE A 82 7.59 3.51 -3.37
C ILE A 82 8.45 3.86 -4.59
N PHE A 83 7.91 4.61 -5.55
CA PHE A 83 8.66 5.01 -6.73
C PHE A 83 9.81 5.96 -6.40
N ASP A 84 9.62 6.87 -5.45
CA ASP A 84 10.66 7.84 -5.07
C ASP A 84 11.82 7.17 -4.31
N GLU A 85 11.52 6.23 -3.43
CA GLU A 85 12.51 5.64 -2.52
C GLU A 85 13.15 4.35 -3.07
N LEU A 86 12.48 3.67 -3.98
CA LEU A 86 12.90 2.38 -4.52
C LEU A 86 12.98 2.44 -6.06
N PRO A 87 14.10 2.95 -6.59
CA PRO A 87 14.21 3.19 -8.05
C PRO A 87 14.15 1.92 -8.89
N GLU A 88 14.38 0.74 -8.31
CA GLU A 88 14.32 -0.54 -9.00
C GLU A 88 12.89 -0.98 -9.29
N VAL A 89 11.90 -0.42 -8.59
CA VAL A 89 10.50 -0.78 -8.77
C VAL A 89 9.97 -0.18 -10.06
N GLN A 90 9.42 -1.02 -10.94
CA GLN A 90 8.92 -0.62 -12.25
C GLN A 90 7.41 -0.51 -12.29
N LYS A 91 6.72 -1.28 -11.47
CA LYS A 91 5.26 -1.27 -11.43
C LYS A 91 4.78 -1.50 -10.00
N VAL A 92 3.71 -0.80 -9.61
CA VAL A 92 3.04 -0.97 -8.33
C VAL A 92 1.57 -1.26 -8.57
N THR A 93 1.06 -2.29 -7.90
CA THR A 93 -0.37 -2.54 -7.76
C THR A 93 -0.68 -2.48 -6.27
N LEU A 94 -1.53 -1.55 -5.87
CA LEU A 94 -1.86 -1.31 -4.48
C LEU A 94 -3.38 -1.30 -4.30
N LYS A 95 -3.86 -2.00 -3.29
CA LYS A 95 -5.27 -2.00 -2.90
C LYS A 95 -5.36 -1.65 -1.42
N VAL A 96 -6.08 -0.58 -1.09
CA VAL A 96 -6.36 -0.19 0.30
C VAL A 96 -7.84 -0.41 0.56
N ALA A 97 -8.16 -1.23 1.55
CA ALA A 97 -9.54 -1.59 1.90
C ALA A 97 -9.86 -1.15 3.32
N LYS A 98 -10.99 -0.47 3.48
CA LYS A 98 -11.60 -0.19 4.79
C LYS A 98 -12.59 -1.31 5.08
N ILE A 99 -12.45 -1.94 6.22
CA ILE A 99 -13.29 -3.05 6.66
C ILE A 99 -14.53 -2.50 7.40
N ASN A 100 -15.70 -3.08 7.13
CA ASN A 100 -16.98 -2.64 7.71
C ASN A 100 -17.20 -1.13 7.57
N PRO A 101 -17.19 -0.58 6.35
CA PRO A 101 -17.27 0.86 6.16
C PRO A 101 -18.65 1.39 6.57
N PRO A 102 -18.74 2.58 7.22
CA PRO A 102 -20.01 3.16 7.66
C PRO A 102 -20.71 3.87 6.48
N ILE A 103 -21.17 3.12 5.50
CA ILE A 103 -21.74 3.66 4.27
C ILE A 103 -23.25 3.47 4.17
N GLY A 104 -23.91 3.14 5.30
CA GLY A 104 -25.37 2.99 5.33
C GLY A 104 -25.88 1.67 4.79
N GLY A 105 -25.02 0.62 4.76
CA GLY A 105 -25.38 -0.70 4.29
C GLY A 105 -24.53 -1.77 4.94
N ASP A 106 -24.83 -3.02 4.62
CA ASP A 106 -24.06 -4.17 5.12
C ASP A 106 -23.02 -4.54 4.06
N VAL A 107 -21.87 -3.87 4.08
CA VAL A 107 -20.80 -4.05 3.13
C VAL A 107 -19.54 -4.49 3.89
N GLU A 108 -18.97 -5.62 3.49
CA GLU A 108 -17.79 -6.19 4.14
C GLU A 108 -16.61 -5.23 4.08
N SER A 109 -16.34 -4.65 2.92
CA SER A 109 -15.25 -3.69 2.75
C SER A 109 -15.49 -2.81 1.54
N VAL A 110 -14.85 -1.65 1.54
CA VAL A 110 -14.71 -0.80 0.37
C VAL A 110 -13.23 -0.59 0.10
N SER A 111 -12.82 -0.64 -1.14
CA SER A 111 -11.40 -0.53 -1.48
C SER A 111 -11.17 0.37 -2.68
N VAL A 112 -9.97 0.95 -2.71
CA VAL A 112 -9.43 1.65 -3.87
C VAL A 112 -8.21 0.86 -4.34
N LYS A 113 -8.13 0.60 -5.64
CA LYS A 113 -7.01 -0.12 -6.25
C LYS A 113 -6.33 0.77 -7.28
N ILE A 114 -5.01 0.91 -7.14
CA ILE A 114 -4.18 1.68 -8.07
C ILE A 114 -3.20 0.72 -8.74
N LYS A 115 -3.09 0.82 -10.07
CA LYS A 115 -2.04 0.18 -10.85
C LYS A 115 -1.26 1.28 -11.54
N GLN A 116 0.03 1.35 -11.32
CA GLN A 116 0.85 2.39 -11.92
C GLN A 116 2.21 1.85 -12.32
N GLU A 117 2.65 2.21 -13.53
CA GLU A 117 3.99 1.94 -14.04
C GLU A 117 4.84 3.18 -13.87
N ARG A 118 6.18 2.98 -13.71
CA ARG A 118 7.11 4.10 -13.51
C ARG A 118 7.09 5.09 -14.65
N PHE A 119 6.99 4.59 -15.88
CA PHE A 119 7.02 5.39 -17.10
C PHE A 119 5.74 5.23 -17.94
N GLY A 120 4.64 4.85 -17.29
CA GLY A 120 3.38 4.59 -17.97
C GLY A 120 2.29 5.63 -17.78
#